data_bdf005e3e28d63f0c025c5a2c61ca21c
#
_entry.id   bdf005e3e28d63f0c025c5a2c61ca21c
#
_cell.length_a   1.000
_cell.length_b   1.000
_cell.length_c   1.000
_cell.angle_alpha   90.00
_cell.angle_beta   90.00
_cell.angle_gamma   90.00
#
_symmetry.space_group_name_H-M   'P 1'
#
loop_
_entity.id
_entity.type
_entity.pdbx_description
1 polymer ?
#
loop_
_entity_poly.entity_id
_entity_poly.type
_entity_poly.pdbx_seq_one_letter_code
_entity_poly.pdbx_strand_id
1 'polypeptide(L)' 'INPVQNPHVIGDDISPKSGYNFKDRSNIKQGMIIEGDDLYNAFIKRGWTWGGHWKNPDYQHFEKKLD' A
#
# COMPACT_ATOMS: atom_id res chain seq x y z
N ILE A 1 2.78 2.91 9.33
CA ILE A 1 2.85 3.13 7.87
C ILE A 1 2.21 4.47 7.54
N ASN A 2 2.90 5.28 6.76
CA ASN A 2 2.44 6.63 6.46
C ASN A 2 1.35 6.60 5.37
N PRO A 3 0.12 7.02 5.67
CA PRO A 3 -0.97 6.96 4.69
C PRO A 3 -0.82 7.94 3.53
N VAL A 4 -0.05 9.02 3.68
CA VAL A 4 0.19 9.97 2.57
C VAL A 4 0.99 9.29 1.46
N GLN A 5 2.08 8.62 1.80
CA GLN A 5 2.90 7.88 0.84
C GLN A 5 2.26 6.56 0.40
N ASN A 6 1.25 6.09 1.14
CA ASN A 6 0.61 4.80 0.88
C ASN A 6 -0.92 4.95 0.95
N PRO A 7 -1.52 5.70 0.00
CA PRO A 7 -2.94 6.02 0.05
C PRO A 7 -3.81 4.83 -0.34
N HIS A 8 -5.10 4.92 0.03
CA HIS A 8 -6.14 4.04 -0.47
C HIS A 8 -6.72 4.65 -1.75
N VAL A 9 -6.71 3.90 -2.84
CA VAL A 9 -7.16 4.36 -4.16
C VAL A 9 -8.43 3.63 -4.55
N ILE A 10 -9.53 4.36 -4.72
CA ILE A 10 -10.82 3.82 -5.17
C ILE A 10 -11.21 4.60 -6.42
N GLY A 11 -10.97 4.00 -7.61
CA GLY A 11 -11.18 4.69 -8.88
C GLY A 11 -10.33 5.97 -8.94
N ASP A 12 -10.98 7.13 -9.04
CA ASP A 12 -10.29 8.43 -9.05
C ASP A 12 -10.19 9.06 -7.65
N ASP A 13 -10.77 8.40 -6.63
CA ASP A 13 -10.73 8.91 -5.26
C ASP A 13 -9.48 8.43 -4.54
N ILE A 14 -8.82 9.34 -3.84
CA ILE A 14 -7.60 9.08 -3.08
C ILE A 14 -7.84 9.45 -1.61
N SER A 15 -7.55 8.52 -0.70
CA SER A 15 -7.67 8.76 0.73
C SER A 15 -6.34 8.41 1.43
N PRO A 16 -5.70 9.37 2.10
CA PRO A 16 -6.06 10.79 2.18
C PRO A 16 -5.80 11.53 0.86
N LYS A 17 -6.48 12.65 0.65
CA LYS A 17 -6.31 13.44 -0.60
C LYS A 17 -4.88 13.95 -0.77
N SER A 18 -4.19 14.20 0.34
CA SER A 18 -2.77 14.58 0.31
C SER A 18 -1.86 13.51 -0.27
N GLY A 19 -2.37 12.27 -0.41
CA GLY A 19 -1.64 11.17 -1.04
C GLY A 19 -1.70 11.14 -2.56
N TYR A 20 -2.33 12.14 -3.19
CA TYR A 20 -2.51 12.15 -4.65
C TYR A 20 -1.20 11.97 -5.41
N ASN A 21 -0.12 12.63 -4.95
CA ASN A 21 1.19 12.55 -5.58
C ASN A 21 1.84 11.17 -5.47
N PHE A 22 1.27 10.27 -4.67
CA PHE A 22 1.75 8.90 -4.46
C PHE A 22 0.84 7.85 -5.10
N LYS A 23 -0.13 8.28 -5.89
CA LYS A 23 -1.05 7.40 -6.61
C LYS A 23 -0.32 6.56 -7.65
N ASP A 24 0.63 7.15 -8.36
CA ASP A 24 1.41 6.47 -9.39
C ASP A 24 2.53 5.66 -8.74
N ARG A 25 2.34 4.35 -8.67
CA ARG A 25 3.29 3.43 -8.03
C ARG A 25 4.44 3.04 -8.95
N SER A 26 4.41 3.45 -10.21
CA SER A 26 5.53 3.26 -11.12
C SER A 26 6.62 4.32 -10.89
N ASN A 27 6.27 5.44 -10.25
CA ASN A 27 7.21 6.49 -9.87
C ASN A 27 7.48 6.38 -8.37
N ILE A 28 8.46 5.55 -8.01
CA ILE A 28 8.76 5.21 -6.62
C ILE A 28 9.36 6.40 -5.89
N LYS A 29 8.76 6.75 -4.74
CA LYS A 29 9.20 7.83 -3.87
C LYS A 29 9.48 7.28 -2.48
N GLN A 30 10.29 8.02 -1.70
CA GLN A 30 10.62 7.63 -0.33
C GLN A 30 9.33 7.46 0.51
N GLY A 31 9.29 6.40 1.31
CA GLY A 31 8.16 6.12 2.20
C GLY A 31 7.05 5.30 1.58
N MET A 32 7.08 5.06 0.27
CA MET A 32 6.12 4.19 -0.40
C MET A 32 6.43 2.72 -0.13
N ILE A 33 5.36 1.95 0.12
CA ILE A 33 5.45 0.49 0.20
C ILE A 33 5.25 -0.05 -1.22
N ILE A 34 6.18 -0.88 -1.67
CA ILE A 34 6.08 -1.52 -2.98
C ILE A 34 6.31 -3.02 -2.82
N GLU A 35 5.77 -3.79 -3.77
CA GLU A 35 5.99 -5.23 -3.80
C GLU A 35 7.49 -5.53 -3.84
N GLY A 36 7.93 -6.38 -2.92
CA GLY A 36 9.32 -6.81 -2.85
C GLY A 36 10.24 -5.92 -2.01
N ASP A 37 9.75 -4.80 -1.45
CA ASP A 37 10.58 -4.01 -0.54
C ASP A 37 10.71 -4.71 0.83
N ASP A 38 11.59 -4.21 1.69
CA ASP A 38 11.90 -4.85 2.97
C ASP A 38 10.67 -4.94 3.88
N LEU A 39 9.85 -3.88 3.92
CA LEU A 39 8.63 -3.87 4.73
C LEU A 39 7.62 -4.88 4.20
N TYR A 40 7.38 -4.88 2.90
CA TYR A 40 6.51 -5.84 2.24
C TYR A 40 6.95 -7.27 2.56
N ASN A 41 8.23 -7.57 2.36
CA ASN A 41 8.77 -8.91 2.58
C ASN A 41 8.64 -9.36 4.03
N ALA A 42 8.80 -8.44 4.99
CA ALA A 42 8.65 -8.77 6.40
C ALA A 42 7.24 -9.23 6.74
N PHE A 43 6.21 -8.60 6.16
CA PHE A 43 4.82 -9.00 6.38
C PHE A 43 4.47 -10.28 5.63
N ILE A 44 4.87 -10.39 4.37
CA ILE A 44 4.54 -11.57 3.54
C ILE A 44 5.17 -12.83 4.12
N LYS A 45 6.39 -12.74 4.61
CA LYS A 45 7.09 -13.86 5.24
C LYS A 45 6.32 -14.42 6.44
N ARG A 46 5.54 -13.57 7.12
CA ARG A 46 4.76 -13.95 8.30
C ARG A 46 3.30 -14.29 7.98
N GLY A 47 2.95 -14.41 6.70
CA GLY A 47 1.61 -14.83 6.27
C GLY A 47 0.61 -13.69 6.14
N TRP A 48 1.06 -12.43 6.14
CA TRP A 48 0.20 -11.28 5.90
C TRP A 48 0.01 -11.04 4.41
N THR A 49 -1.10 -10.42 4.05
CA THR A 49 -1.35 -9.98 2.67
C THR A 49 -1.40 -8.46 2.64
N TRP A 50 -1.00 -7.90 1.50
CA TRP A 50 -0.91 -6.45 1.31
C TRP A 50 -2.09 -5.92 0.50
N GLY A 51 -2.70 -4.83 0.98
CA GLY A 51 -3.83 -4.19 0.30
C GLY A 51 -3.48 -3.53 -1.02
N GLY A 52 -2.19 -3.35 -1.32
CA GLY A 52 -1.73 -2.82 -2.60
C GLY A 52 -2.02 -3.72 -3.79
N HIS A 53 -2.32 -5.01 -3.56
CA HIS A 53 -2.70 -5.95 -4.60
C HIS A 53 -4.21 -5.97 -4.90
N TRP A 54 -5.01 -5.22 -4.13
CA TRP A 54 -6.46 -5.23 -4.29
C TRP A 54 -6.90 -4.45 -5.53
N LYS A 55 -8.12 -4.72 -6.01
CA LYS A 55 -8.73 -4.01 -7.12
C LYS A 55 -8.81 -2.50 -6.83
N ASN A 56 -9.20 -2.15 -5.61
CA ASN A 56 -9.13 -0.78 -5.08
C ASN A 56 -8.00 -0.75 -4.07
N PRO A 57 -6.76 -0.50 -4.50
CA PRO A 57 -5.60 -0.74 -3.64
C PRO A 57 -5.57 0.18 -2.43
N ASP A 58 -5.24 -0.41 -1.29
CA ASP A 58 -4.98 0.31 -0.05
C ASP A 58 -3.52 0.05 0.33
N TYR A 59 -2.64 0.96 -0.05
CA TYR A 59 -1.20 0.74 0.04
C TYR A 59 -0.66 0.75 1.47
N GLN A 60 -1.44 1.26 2.44
CA GLN A 60 -1.04 1.25 3.85
C GLN A 60 -1.52 0.01 4.61
N HIS A 61 -2.36 -0.82 4.00
CA HIS A 61 -3.05 -1.91 4.69
C HIS A 61 -2.37 -3.26 4.49
N PHE A 62 -2.15 -3.95 5.62
CA PHE A 62 -1.78 -5.36 5.63
C PHE A 62 -2.81 -6.09 6.48
N GLU A 63 -3.19 -7.29 6.08
CA GLU A 63 -4.08 -8.12 6.89
C GLU A 63 -3.62 -9.57 6.92
N LYS A 64 -3.94 -10.25 8.01
CA LYS A 64 -3.62 -11.65 8.19
C LYS A 64 -4.91 -12.42 8.41
N LYS A 65 -5.14 -13.42 7.56
CA LYS A 65 -6.29 -14.30 7.71
C LYS A 65 -6.02 -15.26 8.87
N LEU A 66 -6.94 -15.28 9.83
CA LEU A 66 -6.88 -16.22 10.95
C LEU A 66 -7.76 -17.42 10.63
N ASP A 67 -7.18 -18.59 10.66
CA ASP A 67 -7.91 -19.85 10.46
C ASP A 67 -8.48 -20.36 11.79
#